data_5df5aa90c8fd6ad5bb8b03b3635c3900
#
_entry.id   5df5aa90c8fd6ad5bb8b03b3635c3900
#
_cell.length_a   1.000
_cell.length_b   1.000
_cell.length_c   1.000
_cell.angle_alpha   90.00
_cell.angle_beta   90.00
_cell.angle_gamma   90.00
#
_symmetry.space_group_name_H-M   'P 1'
#
loop_
_entity.id
_entity.type
_entity.pdbx_description
1 polymer ?
#
loop_
_entity_poly.entity_id
_entity_poly.type
_entity_poly.pdbx_seq_one_letter_code
_entity_poly.pdbx_strand_id
1 'polypeptide(L)'
;MQVGIDVGATKIESVVLEKDGQEKHRSRISCPKNYTQIITAIRDIHKKLEEEFSQELPIGVCHPGVHSPQTGLVKNVPNISWLEKKPFQNDLRKALSKEVFCENDANCFALSESIDGAGTVSYTHLTLPTNGL
;
A
#
# COMPACT_ATOMS: atom_id res chain seq x y z
N MET A 1 2.12 10.31 -11.26
CA MET A 1 1.12 9.30 -10.84
C MET A 1 1.74 8.25 -9.96
N GLN A 2 1.00 7.76 -9.01
CA GLN A 2 1.46 6.68 -8.15
C GLN A 2 0.28 5.81 -7.72
N VAL A 3 0.59 4.56 -7.37
CA VAL A 3 -0.41 3.61 -6.90
C VAL A 3 -0.36 3.54 -5.40
N GLY A 4 -1.53 3.53 -4.79
CA GLY A 4 -1.68 3.30 -3.38
C GLY A 4 -2.50 2.06 -3.11
N ILE A 5 -1.99 1.20 -2.24
CA ILE A 5 -2.69 -0.01 -1.83
C ILE A 5 -2.95 0.06 -0.33
N ASP A 6 -4.17 -0.19 0.07
CA ASP A 6 -4.52 -0.26 1.48
C ASP A 6 -4.97 -1.70 1.78
N VAL A 7 -4.19 -2.39 2.60
CA VAL A 7 -4.46 -3.78 2.96
C VAL A 7 -5.20 -3.82 4.29
N GLY A 8 -6.45 -4.21 4.27
CA GLY A 8 -7.24 -4.38 5.47
C GLY A 8 -7.50 -5.85 5.76
N ALA A 9 -8.23 -6.12 6.83
CA ALA A 9 -8.54 -7.49 7.21
C ALA A 9 -9.49 -8.16 6.22
N THR A 10 -10.37 -7.39 5.60
CA THR A 10 -11.40 -7.95 4.71
C THR A 10 -11.27 -7.47 3.27
N LYS A 11 -10.58 -6.38 3.02
CA LYS A 11 -10.51 -5.78 1.69
C LYS A 11 -9.15 -5.22 1.39
N ILE A 12 -8.78 -5.26 0.11
CA ILE A 12 -7.63 -4.53 -0.41
C ILE A 12 -8.18 -3.44 -1.32
N GLU A 13 -7.85 -2.20 -1.01
CA GLU A 13 -8.28 -1.07 -1.83
C GLU A 13 -7.08 -0.51 -2.57
N SER A 14 -7.28 -0.14 -3.84
CA SER A 14 -6.22 0.46 -4.64
C SER A 14 -6.68 1.78 -5.21
N VAL A 15 -5.76 2.74 -5.27
CA VAL A 15 -6.03 4.04 -5.88
C VAL A 15 -4.84 4.41 -6.76
N VAL A 16 -5.10 5.23 -7.78
CA VAL A 16 -4.04 5.86 -8.55
C VAL A 16 -4.21 7.35 -8.35
N LEU A 17 -3.15 8.01 -7.92
CA LEU A 17 -3.15 9.44 -7.64
C LEU A 17 -2.20 10.17 -8.56
N GLU A 18 -2.62 11.34 -9.03
CA GLU A 18 -1.78 12.26 -9.73
C GLU A 18 -0.90 13.02 -8.74
N LYS A 19 0.11 13.74 -9.25
CA LYS A 19 1.01 14.51 -8.40
C LYS A 19 0.30 15.56 -7.56
N ASP A 20 -0.82 16.08 -8.07
CA ASP A 20 -1.60 17.08 -7.35
C ASP A 20 -2.61 16.45 -6.38
N GLY A 21 -2.58 15.12 -6.24
CA GLY A 21 -3.48 14.43 -5.34
C GLY A 21 -4.80 14.01 -5.97
N GLN A 22 -5.01 14.34 -7.24
CA GLN A 22 -6.26 13.97 -7.90
C GLN A 22 -6.33 12.46 -8.10
N GLU A 23 -7.46 11.87 -7.70
CA GLU A 23 -7.67 10.44 -7.83
C GLU A 23 -8.10 10.11 -9.25
N LYS A 24 -7.36 9.21 -9.90
CA LYS A 24 -7.66 8.79 -11.27
C LYS A 24 -8.31 7.41 -11.34
N HIS A 25 -8.19 6.63 -10.29
CA HIS A 25 -8.74 5.28 -10.27
C HIS A 25 -8.89 4.84 -8.82
N ARG A 26 -9.96 4.10 -8.56
CA ARG A 26 -10.16 3.48 -7.26
C ARG A 26 -10.87 2.14 -7.45
N SER A 27 -10.35 1.11 -6.83
CA SER A 27 -11.02 -0.18 -6.86
C SER A 27 -10.78 -0.91 -5.55
N ARG A 28 -11.55 -1.96 -5.34
CA ARG A 28 -11.56 -2.69 -4.09
C ARG A 28 -11.83 -4.15 -4.37
N ILE A 29 -11.08 -5.03 -3.74
CA ILE A 29 -11.31 -6.47 -3.84
C ILE A 29 -11.38 -7.04 -2.43
N SER A 30 -11.93 -8.25 -2.31
CA SER A 30 -11.87 -8.97 -1.06
C SER A 30 -10.43 -9.35 -0.76
N CYS A 31 -10.02 -9.19 0.50
CA CYS A 31 -8.66 -9.53 0.89
C CYS A 31 -8.56 -11.05 1.05
N PRO A 32 -7.64 -11.69 0.34
CA PRO A 32 -7.39 -13.11 0.59
C PRO A 32 -6.93 -13.33 2.02
N LYS A 33 -7.20 -14.50 2.55
CA LYS A 33 -6.78 -14.84 3.92
C LYS A 33 -5.55 -15.71 3.93
N ASN A 34 -4.67 -15.48 2.98
CA ASN A 34 -3.45 -16.24 2.80
C ASN A 34 -2.36 -15.28 2.37
N TYR A 35 -1.23 -15.31 3.04
CA TYR A 35 -0.14 -14.38 2.80
C TYR A 35 0.32 -14.37 1.34
N THR A 36 0.59 -15.55 0.79
CA THR A 36 1.08 -15.65 -0.58
C THR A 36 0.06 -15.09 -1.57
N GLN A 37 -1.22 -15.34 -1.34
CA GLN A 37 -2.26 -14.82 -2.21
C GLN A 37 -2.38 -13.31 -2.15
N ILE A 38 -2.08 -12.71 -1.00
CA ILE A 38 -2.09 -11.26 -0.87
C ILE A 38 -0.94 -10.65 -1.65
N ILE A 39 0.24 -11.22 -1.55
CA ILE A 39 1.39 -10.78 -2.32
C ILE A 39 1.06 -10.83 -3.82
N THR A 40 0.47 -11.95 -4.27
CA THR A 40 0.07 -12.11 -5.66
C THR A 40 -0.99 -11.11 -6.08
N ALA A 41 -1.98 -10.89 -5.22
CA ALA A 41 -3.05 -9.93 -5.52
C ALA A 41 -2.51 -8.51 -5.70
N ILE A 42 -1.60 -8.09 -4.83
CA ILE A 42 -1.01 -6.75 -4.93
C ILE A 42 -0.17 -6.65 -6.20
N ARG A 43 0.60 -7.67 -6.51
CA ARG A 43 1.38 -7.70 -7.75
C ARG A 43 0.47 -7.57 -8.97
N ASP A 44 -0.62 -8.33 -9.00
CA ASP A 44 -1.53 -8.33 -10.14
C ASP A 44 -2.26 -7.00 -10.28
N ILE A 45 -2.68 -6.40 -9.19
CA ILE A 45 -3.29 -5.07 -9.19
C ILE A 45 -2.33 -4.05 -9.78
N HIS A 46 -1.10 -4.04 -9.30
CA HIS A 46 -0.10 -3.09 -9.74
C HIS A 46 0.19 -3.24 -11.24
N LYS A 47 0.38 -4.48 -11.67
CA LYS A 47 0.67 -4.76 -13.08
C LYS A 47 -0.48 -4.30 -13.97
N LYS A 48 -1.71 -4.59 -13.57
CA LYS A 48 -2.88 -4.20 -14.33
C LYS A 48 -2.99 -2.67 -14.42
N LEU A 49 -2.70 -1.97 -13.35
CA LEU A 49 -2.76 -0.50 -13.35
C LEU A 49 -1.66 0.10 -14.22
N GLU A 50 -0.46 -0.47 -14.20
CA GLU A 50 0.60 0.00 -15.09
C GLU A 50 0.22 -0.20 -16.56
N GLU A 51 -0.45 -1.30 -16.87
CA GLU A 51 -0.95 -1.54 -18.22
C GLU A 51 -2.04 -0.56 -18.59
N GLU A 52 -2.96 -0.32 -17.69
CA GLU A 52 -4.07 0.59 -17.93
C GLU A 52 -3.61 2.02 -18.20
N PHE A 53 -2.63 2.49 -17.43
CA PHE A 53 -2.12 3.85 -17.56
C PHE A 53 -0.89 3.95 -18.47
N SER A 54 -0.46 2.83 -19.03
CA SER A 54 0.65 2.76 -20.00
C SER A 54 1.93 3.41 -19.50
N GLN A 55 2.23 3.22 -18.22
CA GLN A 55 3.44 3.76 -17.63
C GLN A 55 3.81 2.99 -16.36
N GLU A 56 5.06 3.10 -15.94
CA GLU A 56 5.47 2.57 -14.66
C GLU A 56 4.92 3.45 -13.56
N LEU A 57 4.42 2.83 -12.51
CA LEU A 57 3.81 3.56 -11.40
C LEU A 57 4.51 3.21 -10.09
N PRO A 58 5.08 4.20 -9.40
CA PRO A 58 5.55 3.97 -8.04
C PRO A 58 4.42 3.46 -7.18
N ILE A 59 4.74 2.63 -6.21
CA ILE A 59 3.73 2.01 -5.37
C ILE A 59 4.05 2.13 -3.90
N GLY A 60 3.05 2.48 -3.13
CA GLY A 60 3.11 2.46 -1.68
C GLY A 60 1.99 1.60 -1.15
N VAL A 61 2.25 0.91 -0.05
CA VAL A 61 1.30 -0.01 0.56
C VAL A 61 1.11 0.34 2.02
N CYS A 62 -0.13 0.53 2.41
CA CYS A 62 -0.49 0.72 3.81
C CYS A 62 -1.02 -0.59 4.35
N HIS A 63 -0.63 -0.94 5.56
CA HIS A 63 -0.99 -2.22 6.15
C HIS A 63 -1.06 -2.08 7.68
N PRO A 64 -1.77 -2.99 8.36
CA PRO A 64 -1.73 -3.02 9.82
C PRO A 64 -0.38 -3.50 10.32
N GLY A 65 -0.06 -3.14 11.54
CA GLY A 65 1.23 -3.49 12.14
C GLY A 65 2.37 -2.63 11.63
N VAL A 66 3.56 -2.92 12.08
CA VAL A 66 4.75 -2.17 11.70
C VAL A 66 5.87 -3.14 11.37
N HIS A 67 6.78 -2.74 10.50
CA HIS A 67 7.97 -3.53 10.23
C HIS A 67 9.02 -3.24 11.30
N SER A 68 9.58 -4.29 11.86
CA SER A 68 10.68 -4.16 12.81
C SER A 68 11.91 -3.65 12.08
N PRO A 69 12.56 -2.60 12.56
CA PRO A 69 13.78 -2.12 11.92
C PRO A 69 14.94 -3.10 12.04
N GLN A 70 14.90 -4.01 13.01
CA GLN A 70 15.96 -5.00 13.18
C GLN A 70 15.79 -6.21 12.30
N THR A 71 14.56 -6.67 12.10
CA THR A 71 14.30 -7.94 11.38
C THR A 71 13.60 -7.76 10.03
N GLY A 72 12.96 -6.63 9.79
CA GLY A 72 12.15 -6.42 8.59
C GLY A 72 10.83 -7.19 8.63
N LEU A 73 10.50 -7.81 9.74
CA LEU A 73 9.26 -8.59 9.85
C LEU A 73 8.14 -7.74 10.44
N VAL A 74 6.93 -7.98 10.00
CA VAL A 74 5.76 -7.27 10.51
C VAL A 74 5.40 -7.76 11.90
N LYS A 75 5.06 -6.85 12.78
CA LYS A 75 4.63 -7.16 14.15
C LYS A 75 3.42 -6.29 14.53
N ASN A 76 2.76 -6.68 15.61
CA ASN A 76 1.62 -5.93 16.16
C ASN A 76 0.44 -5.86 15.20
N VAL A 77 0.04 -7.01 14.67
CA VAL A 77 -1.08 -7.09 13.73
C VAL A 77 -2.29 -7.68 14.43
N PRO A 78 -3.25 -6.87 14.88
CA PRO A 78 -4.34 -7.39 15.70
C PRO A 78 -5.37 -8.23 14.95
N ASN A 79 -5.63 -7.92 13.69
CA ASN A 79 -6.71 -8.57 12.96
C ASN A 79 -6.29 -9.37 11.73
N ILE A 80 -5.00 -9.45 11.47
CA ILE A 80 -4.49 -10.16 10.31
C ILE A 80 -3.31 -11.00 10.75
N SER A 81 -3.62 -12.12 11.43
CA SER A 81 -2.59 -12.94 12.05
C SER A 81 -1.60 -13.54 11.05
N TRP A 82 -2.03 -13.78 9.82
CA TRP A 82 -1.15 -14.35 8.80
C TRP A 82 -0.10 -13.35 8.28
N LEU A 83 -0.21 -12.07 8.65
CA LEU A 83 0.79 -11.07 8.29
C LEU A 83 1.87 -10.96 9.38
N GLU A 84 1.58 -11.41 10.58
CA GLU A 84 2.51 -11.32 11.70
C GLU A 84 3.80 -12.06 11.39
N LYS A 85 4.94 -11.43 11.67
CA LYS A 85 6.28 -11.99 11.46
C LYS A 85 6.62 -12.28 10.01
N LYS A 86 5.95 -11.63 9.06
CA LYS A 86 6.25 -11.80 7.64
C LYS A 86 7.11 -10.65 7.13
N PRO A 87 8.07 -10.92 6.23
CA PRO A 87 8.88 -9.86 5.62
C PRO A 87 8.11 -9.23 4.46
N PHE A 88 7.02 -8.57 4.78
CA PHE A 88 6.02 -8.13 3.81
C PHE A 88 6.60 -7.19 2.75
N GLN A 89 7.34 -6.18 3.19
CA GLN A 89 7.93 -5.22 2.26
C GLN A 89 8.94 -5.88 1.32
N ASN A 90 9.80 -6.74 1.87
CA ASN A 90 10.79 -7.41 1.04
C ASN A 90 10.14 -8.39 0.06
N ASP A 91 9.11 -9.09 0.49
CA ASP A 91 8.41 -10.02 -0.40
C ASP A 91 7.67 -9.28 -1.51
N LEU A 92 7.11 -8.11 -1.21
CA LEU A 92 6.49 -7.28 -2.25
C LEU A 92 7.53 -6.75 -3.25
N ARG A 93 8.69 -6.32 -2.76
CA ARG A 93 9.77 -5.87 -3.64
C ARG A 93 10.19 -6.97 -4.60
N LYS A 94 10.29 -8.20 -4.11
CA LYS A 94 10.65 -9.33 -4.95
C LYS A 94 9.55 -9.65 -5.95
N ALA A 95 8.32 -9.66 -5.50
CA ALA A 95 7.19 -10.01 -6.37
C ALA A 95 6.97 -9.00 -7.49
N LEU A 96 7.16 -7.73 -7.19
CA LEU A 96 6.96 -6.66 -8.15
C LEU A 96 8.22 -6.28 -8.91
N SER A 97 9.38 -6.75 -8.47
CA SER A 97 10.68 -6.42 -9.05
C SER A 97 10.94 -4.93 -9.08
N LYS A 98 10.54 -4.23 -8.04
CA LYS A 98 10.74 -2.79 -7.91
C LYS A 98 10.65 -2.36 -6.45
N GLU A 99 11.02 -1.13 -6.17
CA GLU A 99 10.90 -0.58 -4.83
C GLU A 99 9.42 -0.48 -4.44
N VAL A 100 9.11 -0.88 -3.22
CA VAL A 100 7.77 -0.77 -2.67
C VAL A 100 7.90 -0.10 -1.31
N PHE A 101 7.16 0.98 -1.11
CA PHE A 101 7.15 1.64 0.18
C PHE A 101 6.00 1.08 1.00
N CYS A 102 6.30 0.60 2.20
CA CYS A 102 5.28 0.09 3.10
C CYS A 102 5.21 0.97 4.33
N GLU A 103 4.01 1.22 4.80
CA GLU A 103 3.81 2.04 5.97
C GLU A 103 2.63 1.49 6.78
N ASN A 104 2.71 1.67 8.08
CA ASN A 104 1.58 1.33 8.95
C ASN A 104 0.38 2.20 8.57
N ASP A 105 -0.82 1.64 8.61
CA ASP A 105 -2.02 2.35 8.18
C ASP A 105 -2.27 3.64 8.98
N ALA A 106 -1.93 3.67 10.25
CA ALA A 106 -2.04 4.90 11.03
C ALA A 106 -1.06 5.95 10.54
N ASN A 107 0.15 5.55 10.15
CA ASN A 107 1.14 6.47 9.61
C ASN A 107 0.74 6.94 8.21
N CYS A 108 0.12 6.10 7.42
CA CYS A 108 -0.43 6.50 6.13
C CYS A 108 -1.49 7.57 6.29
N PHE A 109 -2.34 7.43 7.30
CA PHE A 109 -3.35 8.42 7.60
C PHE A 109 -2.69 9.76 8.00
N ALA A 110 -1.71 9.71 8.85
CA ALA A 110 -1.01 10.90 9.29
C ALA A 110 -0.31 11.62 8.14
N LEU A 111 0.30 10.86 7.24
CA LEU A 111 0.94 11.42 6.06
C LEU A 111 -0.08 12.09 5.14
N SER A 112 -1.20 11.46 4.92
CA SER A 112 -2.27 12.00 4.10
C SER A 112 -2.77 13.32 4.66
N GLU A 113 -3.03 13.37 5.97
CA GLU A 113 -3.47 14.57 6.63
C GLU A 113 -2.42 15.68 6.55
N SER A 114 -1.17 15.37 6.79
CA SER A 114 -0.09 16.33 6.75
C SER A 114 0.05 16.93 5.37
N ILE A 115 -0.08 16.12 4.37
CA ILE A 115 0.09 16.56 3.00
C ILE A 115 -1.06 17.44 2.55
N ASP A 116 -2.26 17.03 2.84
CA ASP A 116 -3.45 17.81 2.49
C ASP A 116 -3.39 19.15 3.20
N GLY A 117 -2.97 19.16 4.44
CA GLY A 117 -2.85 20.39 5.21
C GLY A 117 -1.76 21.32 4.72
N ALA A 118 -0.67 20.77 4.23
CA ALA A 118 0.46 21.56 3.78
C ALA A 118 0.29 22.07 2.36
N GLY A 119 -0.55 21.44 1.61
CA GLY A 119 -0.75 21.81 0.22
C GLY A 119 0.46 21.54 -0.65
N THR A 120 1.47 20.91 -0.13
CA THR A 120 2.63 20.62 -0.90
C THR A 120 2.90 19.20 -0.89
N VAL A 121 3.44 18.71 -1.94
CA VAL A 121 3.71 17.48 -1.88
C VAL A 121 4.65 16.90 -2.69
N SER A 122 5.56 16.40 -2.16
CA SER A 122 6.43 15.53 -2.75
C SER A 122 6.41 14.35 -1.89
N TYR A 123 5.75 13.36 -2.31
CA TYR A 123 5.75 12.23 -1.50
C TYR A 123 6.56 11.21 -2.05
N THR A 124 7.31 10.65 -1.18
CA THR A 124 7.89 9.37 -1.42
C THR A 124 7.01 8.29 -0.85
N HIS A 125 5.96 8.65 -0.18
CA HIS A 125 5.06 7.70 0.42
C HIS A 125 3.69 7.82 -0.17
N LEU A 126 2.96 6.75 -0.08
CA LEU A 126 1.63 6.74 -0.46
C LEU A 126 0.82 7.49 0.52
N THR A 127 -0.02 8.36 0.02
CA THR A 127 -0.96 9.04 0.86
C THR A 127 -2.32 8.63 0.40
N LEU A 128 -2.81 7.59 0.96
CA LEU A 128 -4.15 7.16 0.66
C LEU A 128 -5.14 8.11 1.31
N PRO A 129 -6.18 8.46 0.60
CA PRO A 129 -7.30 9.12 1.23
C PRO A 129 -7.76 8.21 2.34
N THR A 130 -8.11 8.81 3.44
CA THR A 130 -8.34 8.06 4.61
C THR A 130 -9.60 7.37 4.70
N ASN A 131 -9.97 6.79 3.68
CA ASN A 131 -11.14 6.13 3.58
C ASN A 131 -11.46 5.09 4.53
N GLY A 132 -10.91 4.74 5.31
CA GLY A 132 -11.25 3.67 6.15
C GLY A 132 -10.69 3.81 7.50
N LEU A 133 -10.25 4.91 7.71
CA LEU A 133 -9.58 5.12 8.97
C LEU A 133 -10.43 5.90 9.92
#